data_dc34ec0cca6081f85dd9f59a08cfd156
#
_entry.id   dc34ec0cca6081f85dd9f59a08cfd156
#
_cell.length_a   1.000
_cell.length_b   1.000
_cell.length_c   1.000
_cell.angle_alpha   90.00
_cell.angle_beta   90.00
_cell.angle_gamma   90.00
#
_symmetry.space_group_name_H-M   'P 1'
#
loop_
_entity.id
_entity.type
_entity.pdbx_description
1 polymer ?
#
loop_
_entity_poly.entity_id
_entity_poly.type
_entity_poly.pdbx_seq_one_letter_code
_entity_poly.pdbx_strand_id
1 'polypeptide(L)'
;MSEKKRPVFDASETALALIDYQDGVLDLIFEQDRRAIELNTPYLAKFAQAIGLPVVLSTVDVEMGVNGPTIKTIRAELPDVEEIDRSQMNAWEDANFVNAVKATGRKKIVMAGIVTSVCLTFPAIDAIAEGTRSRSSRTRWAMRPRRSTTPRCSGSSRQAPCQ
;
A
#
# COMPACT_ATOMS: atom_id res chain seq x y z
N MET A 1 35.02 -11.06 13.79
CA MET A 1 34.31 -9.78 13.86
C MET A 1 32.85 -10.05 13.52
N SER A 2 31.96 -9.95 14.49
CA SER A 2 30.54 -10.21 14.29
C SER A 2 29.97 -9.13 13.36
N GLU A 3 29.45 -9.52 12.22
CA GLU A 3 28.75 -8.64 11.28
C GLU A 3 27.51 -8.09 11.98
N LYS A 4 27.57 -6.82 12.38
CA LYS A 4 26.49 -6.12 13.06
C LYS A 4 25.31 -6.12 12.10
N LYS A 5 24.30 -6.97 12.36
CA LYS A 5 23.10 -7.10 11.55
C LYS A 5 22.48 -5.70 11.43
N ARG A 6 22.55 -5.10 10.23
CA ARG A 6 22.01 -3.75 9.99
C ARG A 6 20.53 -3.73 10.33
N PRO A 7 20.03 -2.67 10.96
CA PRO A 7 18.62 -2.57 11.27
C PRO A 7 17.80 -2.71 9.99
N VAL A 8 16.63 -3.33 10.15
CA VAL A 8 15.69 -3.59 9.05
C VAL A 8 15.25 -2.29 8.37
N PHE A 9 15.23 -1.21 9.14
CA PHE A 9 14.86 0.13 8.71
C PHE A 9 16.05 1.07 9.03
N ASP A 10 16.42 1.84 8.02
CA ASP A 10 17.40 2.92 8.12
C ASP A 10 16.87 4.07 7.25
N ALA A 11 16.54 5.20 7.89
CA ALA A 11 15.98 6.35 7.21
C ALA A 11 16.89 6.89 6.10
N SER A 12 18.21 6.79 6.29
CA SER A 12 19.20 7.25 5.30
C SER A 12 19.25 6.40 4.04
N GLU A 13 18.76 5.15 4.10
CA GLU A 13 18.76 4.19 2.98
C GLU A 13 17.36 3.86 2.46
N THR A 14 16.31 4.46 3.03
CA THR A 14 14.92 4.08 2.76
C THR A 14 14.14 5.20 2.10
N ALA A 15 13.26 4.86 1.15
CA ALA A 15 12.21 5.72 0.60
C ALA A 15 10.82 5.15 0.97
N LEU A 16 9.81 5.99 1.00
CA LEU A 16 8.41 5.61 1.14
C LEU A 16 7.71 5.75 -0.21
N ALA A 17 7.02 4.70 -0.66
CA ALA A 17 6.10 4.76 -1.78
C ALA A 17 4.66 4.61 -1.27
N LEU A 18 3.81 5.59 -1.54
CA LEU A 18 2.37 5.57 -1.29
C LEU A 18 1.66 5.33 -2.61
N ILE A 19 0.93 4.21 -2.71
CA ILE A 19 0.38 3.71 -3.96
C ILE A 19 -1.14 3.65 -3.88
N ASP A 20 -1.82 4.37 -4.77
CA ASP A 20 -3.25 4.33 -5.05
C ASP A 20 -4.15 4.67 -3.85
N TYR A 21 -3.78 5.65 -3.06
CA TYR A 21 -4.64 6.18 -2.00
C TYR A 21 -5.67 7.16 -2.57
N GLN A 22 -6.60 6.64 -3.39
CA GLN A 22 -7.62 7.38 -4.12
C GLN A 22 -9.01 6.96 -3.64
N ASP A 23 -9.99 7.87 -3.72
CA ASP A 23 -11.37 7.59 -3.29
C ASP A 23 -11.97 6.41 -4.03
N GLY A 24 -11.80 6.32 -5.36
CA GLY A 24 -12.29 5.20 -6.15
C GLY A 24 -11.68 3.86 -5.77
N VAL A 25 -10.40 3.83 -5.36
CA VAL A 25 -9.75 2.60 -4.88
C VAL A 25 -10.24 2.25 -3.47
N LEU A 26 -10.47 3.25 -2.61
CA LEU A 26 -11.05 3.04 -1.27
C LEU A 26 -12.48 2.48 -1.36
N ASP A 27 -13.24 2.85 -2.37
CA ASP A 27 -14.60 2.36 -2.58
C ASP A 27 -14.65 0.88 -3.01
N LEU A 28 -13.53 0.30 -3.46
CA LEU A 28 -13.43 -1.12 -3.79
C LEU A 28 -13.23 -2.03 -2.57
N ILE A 29 -12.93 -1.46 -1.41
CA ILE A 29 -12.65 -2.24 -0.21
C ILE A 29 -13.86 -2.29 0.72
N PHE A 30 -14.52 -3.44 0.78
CA PHE A 30 -15.71 -3.64 1.61
C PHE A 30 -15.41 -4.15 3.03
N GLU A 31 -14.22 -4.71 3.25
CA GLU A 31 -13.87 -5.40 4.50
C GLU A 31 -12.97 -4.58 5.43
N GLN A 32 -12.48 -3.45 4.97
CA GLN A 32 -11.57 -2.59 5.71
C GLN A 32 -12.31 -1.36 6.23
N ASP A 33 -11.89 -0.89 7.39
CA ASP A 33 -12.36 0.38 7.92
C ASP A 33 -11.71 1.54 7.14
N ARG A 34 -12.43 2.06 6.15
CA ARG A 34 -12.03 3.22 5.35
C ARG A 34 -11.60 4.39 6.23
N ARG A 35 -12.34 4.65 7.30
CA ARG A 35 -12.04 5.74 8.23
C ARG A 35 -10.68 5.53 8.92
N ALA A 36 -10.35 4.30 9.28
CA ALA A 36 -9.04 4.00 9.85
C ALA A 36 -7.90 4.24 8.85
N ILE A 37 -8.11 3.94 7.57
CA ILE A 37 -7.12 4.23 6.52
C ILE A 37 -6.93 5.74 6.36
N GLU A 38 -8.04 6.49 6.22
CA GLU A 38 -8.03 7.94 6.06
C GLU A 38 -7.41 8.67 7.26
N LEU A 39 -7.51 8.11 8.47
CA LEU A 39 -6.90 8.67 9.66
C LEU A 39 -5.42 8.30 9.81
N ASN A 40 -5.05 7.05 9.51
CA ASN A 40 -3.70 6.55 9.83
C ASN A 40 -2.67 6.81 8.74
N THR A 41 -3.08 6.82 7.46
CA THR A 41 -2.13 7.01 6.36
C THR A 41 -1.48 8.40 6.34
N PRO A 42 -2.19 9.50 6.64
CA PRO A 42 -1.55 10.82 6.78
C PRO A 42 -0.46 10.86 7.84
N TYR A 43 -0.62 10.10 8.95
CA TYR A 43 0.45 10.00 9.96
C TYR A 43 1.71 9.33 9.41
N LEU A 44 1.57 8.35 8.50
CA LEU A 44 2.71 7.74 7.83
C LEU A 44 3.43 8.75 6.93
N ALA A 45 2.68 9.54 6.17
CA ALA A 45 3.21 10.61 5.33
C ALA A 45 3.95 11.67 6.17
N LYS A 46 3.30 12.15 7.22
CA LYS A 46 3.87 13.11 8.17
C LYS A 46 5.12 12.59 8.87
N PHE A 47 5.11 11.33 9.29
CA PHE A 47 6.27 10.68 9.88
C PHE A 47 7.43 10.60 8.89
N ALA A 48 7.16 10.22 7.64
CA ALA A 48 8.18 10.16 6.59
C ALA A 48 8.86 11.53 6.40
N GLN A 49 8.08 12.61 6.33
CA GLN A 49 8.63 13.97 6.24
C GLN A 49 9.46 14.34 7.47
N ALA A 50 8.94 14.06 8.68
CA ALA A 50 9.61 14.41 9.93
C ALA A 50 11.01 13.78 10.09
N ILE A 51 11.22 12.59 9.49
CA ILE A 51 12.51 11.89 9.53
C ILE A 51 13.30 12.02 8.21
N GLY A 52 12.86 12.86 7.27
CA GLY A 52 13.55 13.12 6.01
C GLY A 52 13.54 11.95 5.02
N LEU A 53 12.50 11.09 5.05
CA LEU A 53 12.31 10.06 4.05
C LEU A 53 11.80 10.69 2.75
N PRO A 54 12.43 10.44 1.60
CA PRO A 54 11.83 10.79 0.33
C PRO A 54 10.56 9.97 0.12
N VAL A 55 9.51 10.65 -0.35
CA VAL A 55 8.19 10.06 -0.61
C VAL A 55 7.93 10.07 -2.11
N VAL A 56 7.53 8.91 -2.66
CA VAL A 56 7.00 8.77 -4.01
C VAL A 56 5.51 8.51 -3.89
N LEU A 57 4.70 9.33 -4.54
CA LEU A 57 3.26 9.27 -4.51
C LEU A 57 2.74 8.85 -5.89
N SER A 58 1.98 7.76 -5.95
CA SER A 58 1.45 7.26 -7.20
C SER A 58 -0.07 7.13 -7.17
N THR A 59 -0.68 7.48 -8.30
CA THR A 59 -2.10 7.31 -8.60
C THR A 59 -2.30 6.38 -9.80
N VAL A 60 -3.53 5.92 -10.01
CA VAL A 60 -3.91 5.12 -11.16
C VAL A 60 -5.13 5.72 -11.85
N ASP A 61 -5.04 5.88 -13.19
CA ASP A 61 -6.13 6.28 -14.08
C ASP A 61 -6.81 7.62 -13.74
N VAL A 62 -6.04 8.61 -13.26
CA VAL A 62 -6.53 9.99 -13.05
C VAL A 62 -6.69 10.71 -14.39
N GLU A 63 -5.68 10.66 -15.25
CA GLU A 63 -5.73 11.29 -16.58
C GLU A 63 -6.81 10.68 -17.47
N MET A 64 -7.11 9.40 -17.29
CA MET A 64 -8.21 8.71 -17.97
C MET A 64 -9.60 9.06 -17.40
N GLY A 65 -9.67 9.80 -16.31
CA GLY A 65 -10.91 10.20 -15.66
C GLY A 65 -11.65 9.06 -14.95
N VAL A 66 -10.99 7.93 -14.71
CA VAL A 66 -11.58 6.77 -14.01
C VAL A 66 -11.49 6.96 -12.51
N ASN A 67 -10.35 7.41 -12.02
CA ASN A 67 -10.13 7.69 -10.60
C ASN A 67 -9.85 9.18 -10.36
N GLY A 68 -10.10 9.64 -9.11
CA GLY A 68 -9.67 10.95 -8.66
C GLY A 68 -8.20 10.95 -8.20
N PRO A 69 -7.69 12.13 -7.82
CA PRO A 69 -6.33 12.26 -7.26
C PRO A 69 -6.22 11.56 -5.90
N THR A 70 -5.04 11.57 -5.32
CA THR A 70 -4.80 11.14 -3.93
C THR A 70 -5.76 11.83 -2.95
N ILE A 71 -6.27 11.08 -1.98
CA ILE A 71 -7.20 11.62 -0.97
C ILE A 71 -6.64 12.85 -0.27
N LYS A 72 -7.52 13.80 0.00
CA LYS A 72 -7.16 15.14 0.51
C LYS A 72 -6.33 15.10 1.79
N THR A 73 -6.58 14.14 2.66
CA THR A 73 -5.89 14.01 3.95
C THR A 73 -4.40 13.67 3.79
N ILE A 74 -4.05 12.86 2.81
CA ILE A 74 -2.64 12.56 2.48
C ILE A 74 -2.04 13.72 1.70
N ARG A 75 -2.79 14.29 0.75
CA ARG A 75 -2.31 15.41 -0.06
C ARG A 75 -1.97 16.63 0.78
N ALA A 76 -2.72 16.89 1.85
CA ALA A 76 -2.45 17.98 2.78
C ALA A 76 -1.10 17.85 3.52
N GLU A 77 -0.66 16.62 3.76
CA GLU A 77 0.65 16.36 4.38
C GLU A 77 1.80 16.35 3.37
N LEU A 78 1.51 16.24 2.07
CA LEU A 78 2.52 16.14 1.00
C LEU A 78 2.26 17.15 -0.13
N PRO A 79 2.15 18.47 0.17
CA PRO A 79 1.75 19.48 -0.83
C PRO A 79 2.73 19.58 -1.99
N ASP A 80 4.01 19.39 -1.74
CA ASP A 80 5.10 19.58 -2.70
C ASP A 80 5.53 18.27 -3.40
N VAL A 81 4.92 17.14 -3.04
CA VAL A 81 5.23 15.85 -3.68
C VAL A 81 4.39 15.69 -4.94
N GLU A 82 5.04 15.47 -6.07
CA GLU A 82 4.36 15.21 -7.34
C GLU A 82 3.63 13.88 -7.31
N GLU A 83 2.40 13.85 -7.85
CA GLU A 83 1.64 12.63 -8.08
C GLU A 83 2.03 12.05 -9.44
N ILE A 84 2.46 10.80 -9.42
CA ILE A 84 2.80 10.07 -10.64
C ILE A 84 1.58 9.23 -11.02
N ASP A 85 0.84 9.72 -12.01
CA ASP A 85 -0.30 8.97 -12.55
C ASP A 85 0.15 7.92 -13.53
N ARG A 86 -0.53 6.79 -13.55
CA ARG A 86 -0.27 5.65 -14.44
C ARG A 86 -1.56 4.92 -14.80
N SER A 87 -1.51 4.12 -15.86
CA SER A 87 -2.62 3.24 -16.26
C SER A 87 -2.32 1.76 -16.03
N GLN A 88 -1.07 1.42 -15.71
CA GLN A 88 -0.67 0.05 -15.39
C GLN A 88 -1.11 -0.30 -13.97
N MET A 89 -1.67 -1.50 -13.79
CA MET A 89 -2.07 -2.01 -12.49
C MET A 89 -0.87 -2.20 -11.56
N ASN A 90 0.23 -2.68 -12.11
CA ASN A 90 1.50 -2.82 -11.42
C ASN A 90 2.32 -1.54 -11.54
N ALA A 91 2.50 -0.82 -10.44
CA ALA A 91 3.25 0.43 -10.44
C ALA A 91 4.71 0.28 -10.92
N TRP A 92 5.31 -0.90 -10.79
CA TRP A 92 6.69 -1.14 -11.24
C TRP A 92 6.83 -1.27 -12.76
N GLU A 93 5.73 -1.47 -13.49
CA GLU A 93 5.69 -1.46 -14.95
C GLU A 93 5.67 -0.04 -15.54
N ASP A 94 5.39 0.97 -14.71
CA ASP A 94 5.43 2.37 -15.13
C ASP A 94 6.83 2.96 -14.98
N ALA A 95 7.38 3.45 -16.09
CA ALA A 95 8.73 3.98 -16.13
C ALA A 95 8.89 5.26 -15.28
N ASN A 96 7.86 6.11 -15.18
CA ASN A 96 7.92 7.35 -14.40
C ASN A 96 7.97 7.01 -12.91
N PHE A 97 7.14 6.07 -12.46
CA PHE A 97 7.17 5.59 -11.08
C PHE A 97 8.54 4.98 -10.72
N VAL A 98 9.05 4.08 -11.56
CA VAL A 98 10.37 3.44 -11.33
C VAL A 98 11.49 4.48 -11.30
N ASN A 99 11.47 5.44 -12.24
CA ASN A 99 12.45 6.51 -12.30
C ASN A 99 12.39 7.41 -11.05
N ALA A 100 11.19 7.76 -10.56
CA ALA A 100 11.03 8.55 -9.35
C ALA A 100 11.56 7.80 -8.12
N VAL A 101 11.30 6.50 -8.02
CA VAL A 101 11.88 5.67 -6.97
C VAL A 101 13.41 5.64 -7.05
N LYS A 102 13.97 5.42 -8.23
CA LYS A 102 15.43 5.40 -8.45
C LYS A 102 16.07 6.78 -8.17
N ALA A 103 15.38 7.86 -8.52
CA ALA A 103 15.83 9.24 -8.27
C ALA A 103 15.97 9.57 -6.77
N THR A 104 15.27 8.85 -5.88
CA THR A 104 15.46 9.00 -4.44
C THR A 104 16.86 8.61 -3.98
N GLY A 105 17.62 7.83 -4.76
CA GLY A 105 18.93 7.29 -4.42
C GLY A 105 18.90 6.25 -3.28
N ARG A 106 17.72 5.84 -2.83
CA ARG A 106 17.56 4.90 -1.71
C ARG A 106 17.57 3.45 -2.18
N LYS A 107 18.18 2.57 -1.37
CA LYS A 107 18.31 1.13 -1.69
C LYS A 107 17.19 0.29 -1.11
N LYS A 108 16.40 0.86 -0.23
CA LYS A 108 15.28 0.21 0.45
C LYS A 108 14.01 1.01 0.19
N ILE A 109 12.91 0.32 0.01
CA ILE A 109 11.60 0.94 -0.20
C ILE A 109 10.62 0.35 0.82
N VAL A 110 9.90 1.22 1.49
CA VAL A 110 8.66 0.89 2.20
C VAL A 110 7.52 1.22 1.26
N MET A 111 6.75 0.24 0.86
CA MET A 111 5.57 0.43 0.01
C MET A 111 4.32 0.32 0.87
N ALA A 112 3.41 1.25 0.72
CA ALA A 112 2.10 1.24 1.35
C ALA A 112 1.02 1.51 0.29
N GLY A 113 -0.09 0.80 0.37
CA GLY A 113 -1.20 0.89 -0.57
C GLY A 113 -2.42 0.16 -0.03
N ILE A 114 -3.57 0.36 -0.66
CA ILE A 114 -4.86 -0.12 -0.17
C ILE A 114 -5.07 -1.60 -0.50
N VAL A 115 -4.93 -1.97 -1.78
CA VAL A 115 -5.15 -3.35 -2.24
C VAL A 115 -3.83 -4.11 -2.25
N THR A 116 -3.51 -4.79 -1.14
CA THR A 116 -2.21 -5.46 -0.94
C THR A 116 -1.89 -6.49 -2.02
N SER A 117 -2.88 -7.25 -2.46
CA SER A 117 -2.71 -8.31 -3.46
C SER A 117 -2.33 -7.80 -4.85
N VAL A 118 -2.62 -6.55 -5.16
CA VAL A 118 -2.38 -5.93 -6.46
C VAL A 118 -1.37 -4.81 -6.34
N CYS A 119 -1.73 -3.71 -5.67
CA CYS A 119 -0.94 -2.48 -5.65
C CYS A 119 0.42 -2.63 -4.93
N LEU A 120 0.59 -3.64 -4.06
CA LEU A 120 1.83 -3.84 -3.31
C LEU A 120 2.59 -5.10 -3.71
N THR A 121 1.89 -6.22 -3.94
CA THR A 121 2.55 -7.52 -4.16
C THR A 121 3.34 -7.53 -5.46
N PHE A 122 2.75 -7.11 -6.56
CA PHE A 122 3.44 -7.10 -7.86
C PHE A 122 4.61 -6.11 -7.90
N PRO A 123 4.44 -4.83 -7.53
CA PRO A 123 5.57 -3.90 -7.51
C PRO A 123 6.69 -4.34 -6.56
N ALA A 124 6.36 -5.00 -5.44
CA ALA A 124 7.37 -5.48 -4.50
C ALA A 124 8.18 -6.65 -5.06
N ILE A 125 7.55 -7.57 -5.80
CA ILE A 125 8.22 -8.70 -6.47
C ILE A 125 9.19 -8.16 -7.51
N ASP A 126 8.74 -7.25 -8.37
CA ASP A 126 9.56 -6.71 -9.44
C ASP A 126 10.69 -5.83 -8.92
N ALA A 127 10.43 -5.01 -7.91
CA ALA A 127 11.46 -4.24 -7.22
C ALA A 127 12.58 -5.13 -6.64
N ILE A 128 12.21 -6.27 -6.07
CA ILE A 128 13.17 -7.24 -5.53
C ILE A 128 13.96 -7.90 -6.66
N ALA A 129 13.30 -8.26 -7.75
CA ALA A 129 13.94 -8.85 -8.93
C ALA A 129 15.00 -7.92 -9.55
N GLU A 130 14.76 -6.60 -9.52
CA GLU A 130 15.72 -5.59 -9.93
C GLU A 130 16.80 -5.25 -8.89
N GLY A 131 16.87 -5.99 -7.79
CA GLY A 131 17.89 -5.81 -6.75
C GLY A 131 17.57 -4.74 -5.70
N THR A 132 16.40 -4.15 -5.76
CA THR A 132 15.91 -3.23 -4.71
C THR A 132 15.44 -4.04 -3.50
N ARG A 133 15.87 -3.67 -2.30
CA ARG A 133 15.37 -4.30 -1.07
C ARG A 133 14.00 -3.71 -0.71
N SER A 134 12.95 -4.30 -1.27
CA SER A 134 11.57 -3.91 -0.96
C SER A 134 11.10 -4.54 0.35
N ARG A 135 10.39 -3.75 1.16
CA ARG A 135 9.51 -4.23 2.22
C ARG A 135 8.14 -3.61 2.02
N SER A 136 7.14 -4.43 1.81
CA SER A 136 5.77 -3.98 1.98
C SER A 136 5.54 -3.75 3.47
N SER A 137 5.19 -2.52 3.86
CA SER A 137 4.52 -2.35 5.12
C SER A 137 3.13 -2.95 4.93
N ARG A 138 2.99 -4.20 5.35
CA ARG A 138 1.68 -4.71 5.67
C ARG A 138 1.13 -3.72 6.69
N THR A 139 0.28 -2.82 6.27
CA THR A 139 -0.64 -2.21 7.20
C THR A 139 -1.37 -3.40 7.82
N ARG A 140 -1.02 -3.75 9.04
CA ARG A 140 -1.50 -4.94 9.78
C ARG A 140 -3.01 -4.92 9.97
N TRP A 141 -3.66 -3.97 9.35
CA TRP A 141 -5.07 -3.65 9.34
C TRP A 141 -5.87 -4.41 8.28
N ALA A 142 -5.24 -4.96 7.27
CA ALA A 142 -5.93 -5.48 6.09
C ALA A 142 -6.24 -6.96 6.09
N MET A 143 -5.78 -7.76 7.06
CA MET A 143 -6.06 -9.21 7.09
C MET A 143 -6.24 -9.75 8.50
N ARG A 144 -7.39 -9.46 9.11
CA ARG A 144 -8.04 -10.46 9.94
C ARG A 144 -9.10 -11.15 9.08
N PRO A 145 -8.90 -12.42 8.69
CA PRO A 145 -10.02 -13.19 8.17
C PRO A 145 -11.08 -13.18 9.28
N ARG A 146 -12.26 -12.62 9.00
CA ARG A 146 -13.42 -12.87 9.85
C ARG A 146 -13.53 -14.40 9.89
N ARG A 147 -13.43 -14.98 11.08
CA ARG A 147 -13.88 -16.34 11.30
C ARG A 147 -15.33 -16.36 10.82
N SER A 148 -15.58 -17.08 9.74
CA SER A 148 -16.94 -17.42 9.36
C SER A 148 -17.54 -18.14 10.58
N THR A 149 -18.40 -17.46 11.30
CA THR A 149 -19.33 -18.12 12.22
C THR A 149 -20.38 -18.79 11.35
N THR A 150 -20.00 -19.90 10.73
CA THR A 150 -20.99 -20.89 10.31
C THR A 150 -21.63 -21.38 11.60
N PRO A 151 -22.94 -21.22 11.79
CA PRO A 151 -23.62 -21.85 12.90
C PRO A 151 -23.38 -23.34 12.77
N ARG A 152 -22.69 -23.92 13.75
CA ARG A 152 -22.57 -25.38 13.85
C ARG A 152 -23.97 -25.88 14.19
N CYS A 153 -24.69 -26.37 13.19
CA CYS A 153 -25.90 -27.13 13.45
C CYS A 153 -25.50 -28.35 14.28
N SER A 154 -25.73 -28.30 15.57
CA SER A 154 -25.70 -29.46 16.44
C SER A 154 -26.84 -30.36 16.03
N GLY A 155 -26.55 -31.36 15.22
CA GLY A 155 -27.49 -32.39 14.81
C GLY A 155 -27.82 -33.26 16.00
N SER A 156 -29.09 -33.25 16.40
CA SER A 156 -29.72 -34.35 17.06
C SER A 156 -30.92 -34.76 16.22
N SER A 157 -30.79 -35.94 15.64
CA SER A 157 -31.81 -36.92 15.21
C SER A 157 -33.08 -36.41 14.52
N ARG A 158 -33.27 -37.00 13.32
CA ARG A 158 -34.49 -37.36 12.60
C ARG A 158 -35.19 -36.31 11.72
N GLN A 159 -35.08 -36.67 10.42
CA GLN A 159 -36.11 -36.55 9.36
C GLN A 159 -36.50 -35.15 8.85
N ALA A 160 -36.10 -34.86 7.65
CA ALA A 160 -36.83 -34.55 6.41
C ALA A 160 -36.04 -33.59 5.52
N PRO A 161 -36.12 -33.67 4.17
CA PRO A 161 -35.32 -32.87 3.25
C PRO A 161 -35.85 -31.46 3.13
N CYS A 162 -34.95 -30.49 3.11
CA CYS A 162 -35.26 -29.15 2.67
C CYS A 162 -35.32 -29.13 1.12
N GLN A 163 -36.47 -28.71 0.61
CA GLN A 163 -36.64 -28.26 -0.77
C GLN A 163 -36.00 -26.89 -0.96
#